data_d46a8f3217ecb0ce0ea8f6d17e6f4e6e
#
_entry.id   d46a8f3217ecb0ce0ea8f6d17e6f4e6e
#
_cell.length_a   1.000
_cell.length_b   1.000
_cell.length_c   1.000
_cell.angle_alpha   90.00
_cell.angle_beta   90.00
_cell.angle_gamma   90.00
#
_symmetry.space_group_name_H-M   'P 1'
#
loop_
_entity.id
_entity.type
_entity.pdbx_description
1 polymer ?
#
loop_
_entity_poly.entity_id
_entity_poly.type
_entity_poly.pdbx_seq_one_letter_code
_entity_poly.pdbx_strand_id
1 'polypeptide(L)'
;AQGTNTAPPTSNLGTGLQLTEIAFDADFEFFQRNGSSVQATIDDIERIMNRVDTVYVRDVDVTIQLTGIVVRTTSADPYSTSDAGQLLDQFRNHWNQNFSGIRRDLAHLFTGRNVNGGTIGIAYLGVVCSQTFGYGLSESRFTNNLVNRTGLTAHEMGHNFNSNHCDGNGDCRIMCSGLGGCNNDVTRFGTA
;
A
#
# COMPACT_ATOMS: atom_id res chain seq x y z
N ALA A 1 -24.30 25.47 22.75
CA ALA A 1 -24.82 24.35 21.97
C ALA A 1 -23.67 23.41 21.68
N GLN A 2 -23.62 22.23 22.33
CA GLN A 2 -22.63 21.18 22.07
C GLN A 2 -23.11 20.39 20.85
N GLY A 3 -22.35 20.47 19.75
CA GLY A 3 -22.54 19.62 18.61
C GLY A 3 -21.94 18.24 18.91
N THR A 4 -22.76 17.23 19.04
CA THR A 4 -22.34 15.83 19.11
C THR A 4 -21.86 15.38 17.72
N ASN A 5 -20.57 15.20 17.54
CA ASN A 5 -19.99 14.56 16.37
C ASN A 5 -20.31 13.05 16.45
N THR A 6 -21.44 12.65 15.88
CA THR A 6 -21.72 11.23 15.64
C THR A 6 -20.87 10.80 14.45
N ALA A 7 -19.98 9.83 14.66
CA ALA A 7 -19.29 9.14 13.57
C ALA A 7 -20.34 8.65 12.55
N PRO A 8 -20.08 8.76 11.24
CA PRO A 8 -20.98 8.20 10.24
C PRO A 8 -21.16 6.70 10.51
N PRO A 9 -22.35 6.14 10.28
CA PRO A 9 -22.58 4.72 10.50
C PRO A 9 -21.62 3.93 9.62
N THR A 10 -20.98 2.91 10.20
CA THR A 10 -20.27 1.89 9.44
C THR A 10 -21.27 1.30 8.44
N SER A 11 -21.13 1.65 7.18
CA SER A 11 -21.97 1.13 6.12
C SER A 11 -21.70 -0.37 6.01
N ASN A 12 -22.61 -1.17 6.54
CA ASN A 12 -22.65 -2.60 6.24
C ASN A 12 -22.99 -2.70 4.75
N LEU A 13 -21.96 -2.78 3.91
CA LEU A 13 -22.11 -3.06 2.49
C LEU A 13 -22.76 -4.45 2.44
N GLY A 14 -24.02 -4.56 2.06
CA GLY A 14 -24.91 -5.73 2.19
C GLY A 14 -24.43 -7.05 1.52
N THR A 15 -23.13 -7.22 1.36
CA THR A 15 -22.43 -8.38 0.79
C THR A 15 -21.49 -9.05 1.80
N GLY A 16 -21.34 -8.52 3.02
CA GLY A 16 -20.33 -9.00 3.99
C GLY A 16 -18.94 -8.42 3.78
N LEU A 17 -18.70 -7.59 2.76
CA LEU A 17 -17.42 -6.92 2.51
C LEU A 17 -17.01 -6.05 3.69
N GLN A 18 -15.72 -6.13 4.05
CA GLN A 18 -15.10 -5.25 5.03
C GLN A 18 -14.47 -4.05 4.31
N LEU A 19 -14.70 -2.84 4.82
CA LEU A 19 -14.09 -1.62 4.29
C LEU A 19 -12.76 -1.35 4.98
N THR A 20 -11.71 -1.13 4.19
CA THR A 20 -10.39 -0.65 4.66
C THR A 20 -10.10 0.71 4.06
N GLU A 21 -9.81 1.68 4.90
CA GLU A 21 -9.42 3.04 4.50
C GLU A 21 -7.89 3.12 4.39
N ILE A 22 -7.39 3.59 3.25
CA ILE A 22 -5.95 3.72 3.00
C ILE A 22 -5.59 5.12 2.51
N ALA A 23 -4.47 5.65 3.04
CA ALA A 23 -3.86 6.88 2.55
C ALA A 23 -2.51 6.60 1.88
N PHE A 24 -2.14 7.42 0.90
CA PHE A 24 -0.88 7.27 0.18
C PHE A 24 0.05 8.46 0.35
N ASP A 25 1.36 8.17 0.38
CA ASP A 25 2.42 9.13 0.13
C ASP A 25 3.17 8.73 -1.14
N ALA A 26 3.48 9.68 -1.98
CA ALA A 26 4.30 9.53 -3.18
C ALA A 26 5.55 10.38 -3.00
N ASP A 27 6.72 9.77 -2.90
CA ASP A 27 7.97 10.49 -2.76
C ASP A 27 8.32 11.31 -4.00
N PHE A 28 9.33 12.15 -3.89
CA PHE A 28 9.75 13.00 -4.99
C PHE A 28 10.24 12.20 -6.20
N GLU A 29 10.92 11.09 -5.98
CA GLU A 29 11.41 10.23 -7.05
C GLU A 29 10.25 9.54 -7.80
N PHE A 30 9.20 9.13 -7.10
CA PHE A 30 8.00 8.58 -7.73
C PHE A 30 7.24 9.65 -8.54
N PHE A 31 7.13 10.87 -7.99
CA PHE A 31 6.60 12.02 -8.71
C PHE A 31 7.38 12.30 -10.00
N GLN A 32 8.73 12.31 -9.94
CA GLN A 32 9.58 12.49 -11.12
C GLN A 32 9.35 11.38 -12.17
N ARG A 33 9.22 10.12 -11.74
CA ARG A 33 8.93 8.98 -12.63
C ARG A 33 7.54 9.06 -13.29
N ASN A 34 6.64 9.89 -12.75
CA ASN A 34 5.34 10.23 -13.33
C ASN A 34 5.36 11.57 -14.10
N GLY A 35 6.53 11.94 -14.64
CA GLY A 35 6.70 13.13 -15.48
C GLY A 35 6.61 14.45 -14.71
N SER A 36 6.87 14.44 -13.41
CA SER A 36 6.77 15.61 -12.52
C SER A 36 5.38 16.28 -12.60
N SER A 37 4.36 15.46 -12.70
CA SER A 37 2.95 15.87 -12.74
C SER A 37 2.19 15.32 -11.55
N VAL A 38 1.62 16.19 -10.73
CA VAL A 38 0.79 15.79 -9.59
C VAL A 38 -0.38 14.92 -10.05
N GLN A 39 -1.09 15.34 -11.11
CA GLN A 39 -2.24 14.59 -11.61
C GLN A 39 -1.82 13.21 -12.13
N ALA A 40 -0.75 13.11 -12.93
CA ALA A 40 -0.28 11.83 -13.42
C ALA A 40 0.18 10.89 -12.28
N THR A 41 0.71 11.45 -11.19
CA THR A 41 1.09 10.69 -9.99
C THR A 41 -0.15 10.13 -9.28
N ILE A 42 -1.19 10.95 -9.11
CA ILE A 42 -2.47 10.54 -8.53
C ILE A 42 -3.13 9.47 -9.41
N ASP A 43 -3.24 9.70 -10.72
CA ASP A 43 -3.84 8.76 -11.67
C ASP A 43 -3.14 7.40 -11.67
N ASP A 44 -1.80 7.39 -11.48
CA ASP A 44 -1.03 6.15 -11.42
C ASP A 44 -1.29 5.37 -10.12
N ILE A 45 -1.41 6.07 -8.97
CA ILE A 45 -1.81 5.46 -7.69
C ILE A 45 -3.22 4.88 -7.80
N GLU A 46 -4.19 5.67 -8.25
CA GLU A 46 -5.59 5.24 -8.38
C GLU A 46 -5.74 4.04 -9.32
N ARG A 47 -4.99 4.03 -10.42
CA ARG A 47 -4.99 2.92 -11.39
C ARG A 47 -4.52 1.61 -10.75
N ILE A 48 -3.49 1.66 -9.90
CA ILE A 48 -3.00 0.48 -9.17
C ILE A 48 -4.04 0.08 -8.13
N MET A 49 -4.55 1.03 -7.35
CA MET A 49 -5.47 0.74 -6.25
C MET A 49 -6.81 0.19 -6.72
N ASN A 50 -7.35 0.65 -7.84
CA ASN A 50 -8.56 0.06 -8.45
C ASN A 50 -8.37 -1.42 -8.79
N ARG A 51 -7.15 -1.83 -9.17
CA ARG A 51 -6.84 -3.25 -9.44
C ARG A 51 -6.60 -4.04 -8.17
N VAL A 52 -5.94 -3.44 -7.17
CA VAL A 52 -5.75 -4.03 -5.85
C VAL A 52 -7.11 -4.28 -5.19
N ASP A 53 -8.01 -3.30 -5.23
CA ASP A 53 -9.39 -3.44 -4.74
C ASP A 53 -10.11 -4.62 -5.39
N THR A 54 -10.01 -4.76 -6.72
CA THR A 54 -10.60 -5.90 -7.45
C THR A 54 -10.09 -7.24 -6.94
N VAL A 55 -8.78 -7.34 -6.62
CA VAL A 55 -8.18 -8.56 -6.07
C VAL A 55 -8.69 -8.82 -4.65
N TYR A 56 -8.69 -7.80 -3.81
CA TYR A 56 -9.11 -7.91 -2.40
C TYR A 56 -10.60 -8.24 -2.27
N VAL A 57 -11.46 -7.59 -3.05
CA VAL A 57 -12.91 -7.90 -3.08
C VAL A 57 -13.15 -9.35 -3.49
N ARG A 58 -12.45 -9.81 -4.52
CA ARG A 58 -12.64 -11.17 -5.06
C ARG A 58 -12.14 -12.26 -4.13
N ASP A 59 -10.97 -12.04 -3.49
CA ASP A 59 -10.21 -13.13 -2.84
C ASP A 59 -10.37 -13.15 -1.31
N VAL A 60 -10.64 -11.98 -0.68
CA VAL A 60 -10.63 -11.86 0.78
C VAL A 60 -11.79 -11.03 1.36
N ASP A 61 -12.80 -10.72 0.55
CA ASP A 61 -14.00 -9.96 0.96
C ASP A 61 -13.69 -8.60 1.60
N VAL A 62 -12.64 -7.92 1.12
CA VAL A 62 -12.25 -6.59 1.56
C VAL A 62 -12.35 -5.61 0.41
N THR A 63 -12.98 -4.46 0.62
CA THR A 63 -12.94 -3.33 -0.31
C THR A 63 -12.09 -2.20 0.25
N ILE A 64 -11.42 -1.47 -0.63
CA ILE A 64 -10.42 -0.46 -0.27
C ILE A 64 -10.90 0.92 -0.70
N GLN A 65 -10.88 1.86 0.24
CA GLN A 65 -11.20 3.26 -0.02
C GLN A 65 -9.96 4.13 0.17
N LEU A 66 -9.60 4.90 -0.85
CA LEU A 66 -8.60 5.94 -0.73
C LEU A 66 -9.14 7.12 0.07
N THR A 67 -8.43 7.49 1.15
CA THR A 67 -8.83 8.61 2.03
C THR A 67 -7.95 9.85 1.87
N GLY A 68 -6.78 9.71 1.26
CA GLY A 68 -5.89 10.82 0.98
C GLY A 68 -4.66 10.41 0.20
N ILE A 69 -4.14 11.33 -0.61
CA ILE A 69 -2.88 11.17 -1.36
C ILE A 69 -2.03 12.41 -1.13
N VAL A 70 -0.81 12.21 -0.63
CA VAL A 70 0.22 13.25 -0.49
C VAL A 70 1.23 13.04 -1.61
N VAL A 71 1.46 14.05 -2.45
CA VAL A 71 2.47 14.01 -3.52
C VAL A 71 3.61 14.96 -3.17
N ARG A 72 4.82 14.43 -3.03
CA ARG A 72 6.03 15.21 -2.75
C ARG A 72 6.59 15.75 -4.07
N THR A 73 6.49 17.06 -4.25
CA THR A 73 6.87 17.74 -5.50
C THR A 73 8.28 18.33 -5.50
N THR A 74 9.00 18.18 -4.41
CA THR A 74 10.38 18.68 -4.25
C THR A 74 11.27 17.63 -3.58
N SER A 75 12.56 17.69 -3.82
CA SER A 75 13.56 16.80 -3.21
C SER A 75 13.79 17.05 -1.70
N ALA A 76 13.09 18.00 -1.11
CA ALA A 76 13.08 18.23 0.34
C ALA A 76 12.02 17.39 1.05
N ASP A 77 11.69 16.22 0.51
CA ASP A 77 10.79 15.26 1.15
C ASP A 77 11.46 14.59 2.38
N PRO A 78 10.70 13.93 3.26
CA PRO A 78 11.26 13.38 4.50
C PRO A 78 12.02 12.05 4.30
N TYR A 79 12.21 11.59 3.07
CA TYR A 79 12.76 10.29 2.72
C TYR A 79 14.19 10.43 2.21
N SER A 80 15.18 9.86 2.91
CA SER A 80 16.60 10.09 2.62
C SER A 80 17.44 8.81 2.46
N THR A 81 16.81 7.63 2.60
CA THR A 81 17.51 6.34 2.55
C THR A 81 16.96 5.44 1.45
N SER A 82 17.78 4.50 1.00
CA SER A 82 17.37 3.39 0.12
C SER A 82 17.34 2.04 0.86
N ASP A 83 17.60 2.01 2.16
CA ASP A 83 17.35 0.82 2.98
C ASP A 83 15.85 0.69 3.25
N ALA A 84 15.27 -0.46 2.93
CA ALA A 84 13.82 -0.67 3.00
C ALA A 84 13.26 -0.46 4.41
N GLY A 85 13.92 -1.01 5.43
CA GLY A 85 13.46 -0.92 6.82
C GLY A 85 13.55 0.51 7.35
N GLN A 86 14.67 1.19 7.10
CA GLN A 86 14.84 2.59 7.50
C GLN A 86 13.86 3.52 6.76
N LEU A 87 13.58 3.25 5.48
CA LEU A 87 12.62 4.03 4.69
C LEU A 87 11.19 3.87 5.25
N LEU A 88 10.80 2.65 5.59
CA LEU A 88 9.52 2.37 6.25
C LEU A 88 9.42 3.09 7.60
N ASP A 89 10.50 3.10 8.40
CA ASP A 89 10.54 3.83 9.67
C ASP A 89 10.46 5.35 9.48
N GLN A 90 11.17 5.92 8.48
CA GLN A 90 11.05 7.34 8.13
C GLN A 90 9.61 7.69 7.75
N PHE A 91 8.98 6.88 6.91
CA PHE A 91 7.60 7.06 6.49
C PHE A 91 6.63 7.03 7.68
N ARG A 92 6.69 5.97 8.50
CA ARG A 92 5.87 5.83 9.71
C ARG A 92 6.04 7.02 10.66
N ASN A 93 7.29 7.38 10.97
CA ASN A 93 7.58 8.44 11.94
C ASN A 93 7.07 9.79 11.44
N HIS A 94 7.29 10.10 10.15
CA HIS A 94 6.83 11.34 9.55
C HIS A 94 5.29 11.44 9.54
N TRP A 95 4.62 10.36 9.18
CA TRP A 95 3.14 10.33 9.11
C TRP A 95 2.49 10.38 10.49
N ASN A 96 3.04 9.69 11.48
CA ASN A 96 2.54 9.77 12.85
C ASN A 96 2.63 11.19 13.43
N GLN A 97 3.66 11.94 13.05
CA GLN A 97 3.89 13.31 13.53
C GLN A 97 3.05 14.35 12.78
N ASN A 98 2.84 14.19 11.47
CA ASN A 98 2.34 15.26 10.62
C ASN A 98 0.97 14.97 9.98
N PHE A 99 0.54 13.71 9.89
CA PHE A 99 -0.68 13.30 9.19
C PHE A 99 -1.61 12.42 10.05
N SER A 100 -1.53 12.55 11.37
CA SER A 100 -2.41 11.83 12.30
C SER A 100 -3.90 12.19 12.13
N GLY A 101 -4.20 13.36 11.56
CA GLY A 101 -5.56 13.80 11.26
C GLY A 101 -6.19 13.17 10.01
N ILE A 102 -5.41 12.49 9.15
CA ILE A 102 -5.95 11.76 8.01
C ILE A 102 -6.50 10.42 8.52
N ARG A 103 -7.81 10.24 8.41
CA ARG A 103 -8.48 8.99 8.77
C ARG A 103 -8.01 7.87 7.87
N ARG A 104 -7.55 6.75 8.44
CA ARG A 104 -7.04 5.59 7.71
C ARG A 104 -6.89 4.39 8.62
N ASP A 105 -6.99 3.21 8.05
CA ASP A 105 -6.55 1.93 8.65
C ASP A 105 -5.10 1.61 8.27
N LEU A 106 -4.68 2.05 7.07
CA LEU A 106 -3.33 1.87 6.53
C LEU A 106 -2.82 3.16 5.88
N ALA A 107 -1.50 3.31 5.83
CA ALA A 107 -0.82 4.24 4.95
C ALA A 107 0.23 3.50 4.11
N HIS A 108 0.36 3.85 2.84
CA HIS A 108 1.29 3.20 1.93
C HIS A 108 2.15 4.22 1.17
N LEU A 109 3.47 4.00 1.15
CA LEU A 109 4.39 4.84 0.40
C LEU A 109 4.67 4.21 -0.97
N PHE A 110 4.43 4.96 -2.04
CA PHE A 110 5.01 4.65 -3.34
C PHE A 110 6.32 5.41 -3.50
N THR A 111 7.42 4.67 -3.53
CA THR A 111 8.75 5.23 -3.75
C THR A 111 9.21 5.02 -5.19
N GLY A 112 9.85 6.05 -5.74
CA GLY A 112 10.61 5.95 -6.99
C GLY A 112 12.08 5.67 -6.78
N ARG A 113 12.55 5.55 -5.52
CA ARG A 113 13.92 5.17 -5.18
C ARG A 113 14.18 3.72 -5.55
N ASN A 114 15.41 3.42 -5.94
CA ASN A 114 15.86 2.03 -6.03
C ASN A 114 16.19 1.55 -4.60
N VAL A 115 15.38 0.66 -4.08
CA VAL A 115 15.58 0.09 -2.74
C VAL A 115 16.70 -0.94 -2.77
N ASN A 116 17.54 -0.96 -1.73
CA ASN A 116 18.73 -1.79 -1.68
C ASN A 116 18.39 -3.29 -1.51
N GLY A 117 19.33 -4.15 -1.93
CA GLY A 117 19.29 -5.59 -1.62
C GLY A 117 18.29 -6.41 -2.43
N GLY A 118 17.76 -5.87 -3.53
CA GLY A 118 16.74 -6.57 -4.34
C GLY A 118 15.36 -6.58 -3.71
N THR A 119 15.17 -5.93 -2.57
CA THR A 119 13.86 -5.69 -1.95
C THR A 119 13.12 -4.61 -2.75
N ILE A 120 11.90 -4.87 -3.15
CA ILE A 120 11.05 -3.89 -3.89
C ILE A 120 9.84 -3.42 -3.07
N GLY A 121 9.62 -4.00 -1.89
CA GLY A 121 8.59 -3.59 -0.96
C GLY A 121 8.83 -4.14 0.44
N ILE A 122 8.17 -3.56 1.42
CA ILE A 122 8.19 -3.99 2.82
C ILE A 122 6.98 -3.43 3.55
N ALA A 123 6.42 -4.20 4.49
CA ALA A 123 5.32 -3.76 5.33
C ALA A 123 5.43 -4.34 6.74
N TYR A 124 4.81 -3.66 7.72
CA TYR A 124 4.62 -4.27 9.04
C TYR A 124 3.54 -5.35 8.98
N LEU A 125 3.73 -6.42 9.73
CA LEU A 125 2.84 -7.59 9.71
C LEU A 125 1.69 -7.44 10.74
N GLY A 126 0.44 -7.71 10.29
CA GLY A 126 -0.72 -7.79 11.18
C GLY A 126 -1.11 -6.48 11.85
N VAL A 127 -1.06 -5.38 11.12
CA VAL A 127 -1.19 -4.01 11.65
C VAL A 127 -2.36 -3.21 11.08
N VAL A 128 -3.24 -3.83 10.32
CA VAL A 128 -4.46 -3.16 9.83
C VAL A 128 -5.24 -2.57 11.02
N CYS A 129 -5.80 -1.38 10.87
CA CYS A 129 -6.43 -0.56 11.91
C CYS A 129 -5.48 -0.02 13.00
N SER A 130 -4.16 -0.23 12.88
CA SER A 130 -3.18 0.39 13.77
C SER A 130 -2.69 1.70 13.18
N GLN A 131 -3.21 2.85 13.66
CA GLN A 131 -2.72 4.15 13.18
C GLN A 131 -1.22 4.37 13.41
N THR A 132 -0.62 3.68 14.37
CA THR A 132 0.80 3.82 14.72
C THR A 132 1.71 2.93 13.88
N PHE A 133 1.23 1.76 13.43
CA PHE A 133 2.02 0.76 12.70
C PHE A 133 1.41 0.31 11.37
N GLY A 134 0.23 0.76 11.00
CA GLY A 134 -0.43 0.43 9.72
C GLY A 134 0.28 1.03 8.52
N TYR A 135 1.53 0.58 8.24
CA TYR A 135 2.37 1.13 7.19
C TYR A 135 2.98 0.04 6.32
N GLY A 136 3.13 0.37 5.03
CA GLY A 136 3.87 -0.41 4.05
C GLY A 136 4.42 0.50 2.96
N LEU A 137 5.34 0.00 2.16
CA LEU A 137 5.87 0.71 1.00
C LEU A 137 6.10 -0.22 -0.18
N SER A 138 6.08 0.33 -1.37
CA SER A 138 6.43 -0.35 -2.62
C SER A 138 7.32 0.54 -3.49
N GLU A 139 8.41 -0.03 -4.03
CA GLU A 139 9.14 0.55 -5.15
C GLU A 139 8.27 0.43 -6.42
N SER A 140 7.22 1.25 -6.49
CA SER A 140 6.14 1.04 -7.45
C SER A 140 6.57 1.16 -8.91
N ARG A 141 7.71 1.83 -9.19
CA ARG A 141 8.27 1.97 -10.54
C ARG A 141 9.47 1.07 -10.83
N PHE A 142 9.63 -0.05 -10.11
CA PHE A 142 10.63 -1.07 -10.45
C PHE A 142 10.40 -1.66 -11.86
N THR A 143 9.17 -1.61 -12.35
CA THR A 143 8.76 -2.02 -13.70
C THR A 143 7.63 -1.13 -14.22
N ASN A 144 7.42 -1.13 -15.54
CA ASN A 144 6.24 -0.52 -16.17
C ASN A 144 5.06 -1.51 -16.31
N ASN A 145 5.25 -2.79 -15.97
CA ASN A 145 4.19 -3.79 -16.00
C ASN A 145 3.19 -3.53 -14.86
N LEU A 146 2.00 -3.09 -15.21
CA LEU A 146 0.96 -2.73 -14.26
C LEU A 146 0.48 -3.93 -13.42
N VAL A 147 0.49 -5.14 -13.97
CA VAL A 147 0.12 -6.36 -13.25
C VAL A 147 1.11 -6.63 -12.10
N ASN A 148 2.42 -6.55 -12.39
CA ASN A 148 3.45 -6.76 -11.37
C ASN A 148 3.42 -5.67 -10.30
N ARG A 149 3.18 -4.42 -10.68
CA ARG A 149 3.04 -3.29 -9.73
C ARG A 149 1.81 -3.46 -8.82
N THR A 150 0.70 -3.91 -9.39
CA THR A 150 -0.50 -4.26 -8.62
C THR A 150 -0.23 -5.41 -7.66
N GLY A 151 0.40 -6.48 -8.15
CA GLY A 151 0.76 -7.64 -7.34
C GLY A 151 1.68 -7.30 -6.18
N LEU A 152 2.70 -6.45 -6.41
CA LEU A 152 3.57 -5.94 -5.35
C LEU A 152 2.79 -5.17 -4.27
N THR A 153 1.95 -4.22 -4.68
CA THR A 153 1.16 -3.44 -3.72
C THR A 153 0.20 -4.32 -2.93
N ALA A 154 -0.47 -5.27 -3.60
CA ALA A 154 -1.35 -6.24 -2.94
C ALA A 154 -0.60 -7.14 -1.96
N HIS A 155 0.64 -7.55 -2.29
CA HIS A 155 1.54 -8.33 -1.43
C HIS A 155 1.87 -7.59 -0.12
N GLU A 156 2.38 -6.36 -0.23
CA GLU A 156 2.74 -5.56 0.95
C GLU A 156 1.53 -5.25 1.83
N MET A 157 0.39 -4.95 1.23
CA MET A 157 -0.86 -4.81 1.98
C MET A 157 -1.27 -6.13 2.62
N GLY A 158 -1.06 -7.28 1.96
CA GLY A 158 -1.28 -8.62 2.53
C GLY A 158 -0.54 -8.82 3.85
N HIS A 159 0.71 -8.35 3.96
CA HIS A 159 1.44 -8.35 5.23
C HIS A 159 0.73 -7.51 6.29
N ASN A 160 0.23 -6.33 5.97
CA ASN A 160 -0.55 -5.54 6.92
C ASN A 160 -1.80 -6.29 7.43
N PHE A 161 -2.42 -7.15 6.61
CA PHE A 161 -3.50 -8.06 6.99
C PHE A 161 -3.04 -9.37 7.64
N ASN A 162 -1.78 -9.46 8.09
CA ASN A 162 -1.20 -10.60 8.78
C ASN A 162 -0.90 -11.83 7.90
N SER A 163 -0.80 -11.67 6.59
CA SER A 163 -0.38 -12.75 5.70
C SER A 163 1.16 -12.84 5.66
N ASN A 164 1.69 -14.02 5.98
CA ASN A 164 3.11 -14.32 5.84
C ASN A 164 3.43 -14.81 4.42
N HIS A 165 4.73 -14.88 4.08
CA HIS A 165 5.15 -15.59 2.88
C HIS A 165 4.78 -17.08 2.97
N CYS A 166 4.39 -17.66 1.84
CA CYS A 166 3.88 -19.02 1.77
C CYS A 166 4.63 -19.88 0.70
N ASP A 167 5.92 -19.60 0.48
CA ASP A 167 6.73 -20.22 -0.59
C ASP A 167 6.73 -21.76 -0.63
N GLY A 168 6.49 -22.41 0.50
CA GLY A 168 6.40 -23.85 0.59
C GLY A 168 5.04 -24.46 0.21
N ASN A 169 4.04 -23.63 -0.03
CA ASN A 169 2.66 -24.05 -0.27
C ASN A 169 2.34 -24.07 -1.78
N GLY A 170 1.64 -25.09 -2.23
CA GLY A 170 1.37 -25.28 -3.66
C GLY A 170 0.53 -24.20 -4.33
N ASP A 171 -0.15 -23.34 -3.57
CA ASP A 171 -0.98 -22.24 -4.09
C ASP A 171 -0.65 -20.89 -3.45
N CYS A 172 0.62 -20.54 -3.39
CA CYS A 172 1.10 -19.32 -2.72
C CYS A 172 0.80 -18.02 -3.47
N ARG A 173 1.00 -17.89 -4.74
CA ARG A 173 0.64 -16.73 -5.59
C ARG A 173 1.17 -15.36 -5.11
N ILE A 174 0.27 -14.36 -4.85
CA ILE A 174 0.66 -12.99 -4.43
C ILE A 174 1.57 -13.01 -3.21
N MET A 175 1.35 -13.87 -2.23
CA MET A 175 2.15 -13.93 -1.00
C MET A 175 3.43 -14.75 -1.12
N CYS A 176 3.87 -15.12 -2.32
CA CYS A 176 5.21 -15.64 -2.53
C CYS A 176 6.26 -14.57 -2.24
N SER A 177 7.37 -14.93 -1.57
CA SER A 177 8.44 -13.97 -1.19
C SER A 177 9.10 -13.28 -2.38
N GLY A 178 9.15 -13.95 -3.53
CA GLY A 178 9.57 -13.36 -4.79
C GLY A 178 8.36 -13.10 -5.69
N LEU A 179 8.23 -11.89 -6.19
CA LEU A 179 7.11 -11.52 -7.06
C LEU A 179 7.00 -12.45 -8.28
N GLY A 180 5.95 -13.23 -8.35
CA GLY A 180 5.75 -14.27 -9.37
C GLY A 180 6.59 -15.54 -9.19
N GLY A 181 7.35 -15.66 -8.08
CA GLY A 181 8.33 -16.73 -7.90
C GLY A 181 7.77 -18.13 -7.68
N CYS A 182 6.63 -18.28 -7.01
CA CYS A 182 6.10 -19.62 -6.68
C CYS A 182 5.26 -20.23 -7.80
N ASN A 183 4.26 -19.51 -8.29
CA ASN A 183 3.28 -20.01 -9.25
C ASN A 183 3.19 -19.17 -10.51
N ASN A 184 4.10 -18.21 -10.65
CA ASN A 184 4.13 -17.24 -11.74
C ASN A 184 2.80 -16.46 -11.92
N ASP A 185 2.05 -16.30 -10.83
CA ASP A 185 0.74 -15.63 -10.80
C ASP A 185 0.71 -14.60 -9.66
N VAL A 186 0.71 -13.34 -10.02
CA VAL A 186 0.64 -12.19 -9.11
C VAL A 186 -0.72 -11.49 -9.17
N THR A 187 -1.73 -12.17 -9.71
CA THR A 187 -3.04 -11.57 -9.97
C THR A 187 -4.10 -11.92 -8.94
N ARG A 188 -3.80 -12.83 -8.00
CA ARG A 188 -4.72 -13.29 -6.96
C ARG A 188 -3.99 -13.80 -5.74
N PHE A 189 -4.65 -13.79 -4.60
CA PHE A 189 -4.20 -14.52 -3.42
C PHE A 189 -4.36 -16.04 -3.63
N GLY A 190 -3.53 -16.81 -2.96
CA GLY A 190 -3.66 -18.26 -2.89
C GLY A 190 -4.63 -18.71 -1.81
N THR A 191 -4.86 -20.00 -1.74
CA THR A 191 -5.70 -20.65 -0.72
C THR A 191 -4.84 -21.25 0.41
N ALA A 192 -3.56 -20.92 0.46
CA ALA A 192 -2.59 -21.47 1.41
C ALA A 192 -2.58 -20.71 2.73
#